data_465405d92abfdaf6eec287bf60214014
#
_entry.id   465405d92abfdaf6eec287bf60214014
#
_cell.length_a   1.000
_cell.length_b   1.000
_cell.length_c   1.000
_cell.angle_alpha   90.00
_cell.angle_beta   90.00
_cell.angle_gamma   90.00
#
_symmetry.space_group_name_H-M   'P 1'
#
loop_
_entity.id
_entity.type
_entity.pdbx_description
1 polymer ?
#
loop_
_entity_poly.entity_id
_entity_poly.type
_entity_poly.pdbx_seq_one_letter_code
_entity_poly.pdbx_strand_id
1 'polypeptide(L)'
;MIGDGVALPARQDLAGNGSPGDVDLVRFQGDDALFDALVAGAHVENAAAFAGVSPRTAYRRLADPAFRQQVESAREAIRDSILTRLSEAAGDAVSRLWELVDNEEPEIQLRAAKILLDSLVKVQSISPKTTTTVRYEVEQTHSE
;
A
#
# COMPACT_ATOMS: atom_id res chain seq x y z
N MET A 1 7.77 -66.22 -38.34
CA MET A 1 8.86 -65.71 -37.42
C MET A 1 8.46 -64.36 -36.88
N ILE A 2 7.77 -64.44 -35.77
CA ILE A 2 8.08 -63.82 -34.50
C ILE A 2 8.16 -62.32 -34.58
N GLY A 3 7.04 -61.66 -34.27
CA GLY A 3 6.95 -60.25 -33.95
C GLY A 3 6.71 -60.10 -32.46
N ASP A 4 7.71 -59.62 -31.75
CA ASP A 4 7.62 -59.34 -30.31
C ASP A 4 6.72 -58.14 -30.06
N GLY A 5 5.59 -58.41 -29.42
CA GLY A 5 4.69 -57.38 -28.89
C GLY A 5 5.32 -56.66 -27.70
N VAL A 6 5.69 -55.43 -27.90
CA VAL A 6 6.04 -54.55 -26.78
C VAL A 6 4.75 -54.14 -26.07
N ALA A 7 4.51 -54.75 -24.91
CA ALA A 7 3.44 -54.38 -24.01
C ALA A 7 3.74 -52.97 -23.43
N LEU A 8 2.85 -52.02 -23.70
CA LEU A 8 2.83 -50.72 -23.01
C LEU A 8 2.55 -50.93 -21.51
N PRO A 9 3.34 -50.33 -20.62
CA PRO A 9 3.04 -50.43 -19.19
C PRO A 9 1.73 -49.70 -18.88
N ALA A 10 0.91 -50.38 -18.09
CA ALA A 10 -0.34 -49.86 -17.57
C ALA A 10 -0.14 -48.51 -16.88
N ARG A 11 -1.04 -47.59 -17.18
CA ARG A 11 -1.17 -46.32 -16.41
C ARG A 11 -1.33 -46.70 -14.95
N GLN A 12 -0.29 -46.46 -14.16
CA GLN A 12 -0.39 -46.40 -12.72
C GLN A 12 -1.20 -45.16 -12.36
N ASP A 13 -2.36 -45.40 -11.79
CA ASP A 13 -3.21 -44.42 -11.17
C ASP A 13 -2.41 -43.72 -10.09
N LEU A 14 -1.96 -42.48 -10.39
CA LEU A 14 -1.46 -41.55 -9.40
C LEU A 14 -2.65 -41.01 -8.59
N ALA A 15 -3.33 -41.90 -7.89
CA ALA A 15 -4.13 -41.55 -6.74
C ALA A 15 -3.14 -41.14 -5.65
N GLY A 16 -2.70 -39.86 -5.72
CA GLY A 16 -1.89 -39.23 -4.69
C GLY A 16 -2.65 -39.28 -3.37
N ASN A 17 -2.25 -40.23 -2.54
CA ASN A 17 -2.68 -40.36 -1.15
C ASN A 17 -1.95 -39.26 -0.38
N GLY A 18 -2.39 -37.98 -0.61
CA GLY A 18 -1.90 -36.83 0.15
C GLY A 18 -2.28 -37.01 1.61
N SER A 19 -1.29 -37.08 2.45
CA SER A 19 -1.45 -37.09 3.90
C SER A 19 -2.33 -35.91 4.33
N PRO A 20 -3.25 -36.04 5.28
CA PRO A 20 -4.13 -34.94 5.71
C PRO A 20 -3.38 -33.66 6.12
N GLY A 21 -2.12 -33.76 6.53
CA GLY A 21 -1.26 -32.63 6.82
C GLY A 21 -0.77 -31.85 5.60
N ASP A 22 -0.58 -32.50 4.44
CA ASP A 22 -0.12 -31.81 3.22
C ASP A 22 -1.22 -30.94 2.61
N VAL A 23 -2.47 -31.36 2.73
CA VAL A 23 -3.63 -30.60 2.20
C VAL A 23 -3.84 -29.30 2.98
N ASP A 24 -3.60 -29.34 4.28
CA ASP A 24 -3.73 -28.16 5.14
C ASP A 24 -2.59 -27.15 4.88
N LEU A 25 -1.35 -27.60 4.72
CA LEU A 25 -0.21 -26.72 4.39
C LEU A 25 -0.39 -26.01 3.05
N VAL A 26 -0.83 -26.71 2.01
CA VAL A 26 -1.12 -26.11 0.69
C VAL A 26 -2.28 -25.12 0.79
N ARG A 27 -3.27 -25.38 1.64
CA ARG A 27 -4.42 -24.52 1.86
C ARG A 27 -4.03 -23.23 2.59
N PHE A 28 -3.14 -23.31 3.59
CA PHE A 28 -2.58 -22.12 4.29
C PHE A 28 -1.73 -21.28 3.34
N GLN A 29 -0.85 -21.88 2.55
CA GLN A 29 -0.04 -21.15 1.56
C GLN A 29 -0.89 -20.42 0.52
N GLY A 30 -1.99 -21.02 0.07
CA GLY A 30 -2.91 -20.39 -0.87
C GLY A 30 -3.68 -19.21 -0.25
N ASP A 31 -4.04 -19.28 1.02
CA ASP A 31 -4.73 -18.20 1.72
C ASP A 31 -3.79 -17.00 1.96
N ASP A 32 -2.54 -17.23 2.35
CA ASP A 32 -1.54 -16.19 2.55
C ASP A 32 -1.18 -15.50 1.22
N ALA A 33 -0.96 -16.27 0.16
CA ALA A 33 -0.69 -15.71 -1.17
C ALA A 33 -1.88 -14.91 -1.73
N LEU A 34 -3.11 -15.35 -1.47
CA LEU A 34 -4.32 -14.61 -1.81
C LEU A 34 -4.40 -13.29 -1.04
N PHE A 35 -4.13 -13.33 0.25
CA PHE A 35 -4.10 -12.15 1.10
C PHE A 35 -3.08 -11.13 0.61
N ASP A 36 -1.83 -11.54 0.39
CA ASP A 36 -0.75 -10.67 -0.07
C ASP A 36 -1.06 -10.02 -1.42
N ALA A 37 -1.58 -10.81 -2.38
CA ALA A 37 -1.97 -10.29 -3.68
C ALA A 37 -3.13 -9.27 -3.59
N LEU A 38 -4.12 -9.52 -2.72
CA LEU A 38 -5.23 -8.59 -2.48
C LEU A 38 -4.74 -7.33 -1.79
N VAL A 39 -3.86 -7.42 -0.80
CA VAL A 39 -3.26 -6.27 -0.12
C VAL A 39 -2.46 -5.41 -1.09
N ALA A 40 -1.74 -6.04 -2.03
CA ALA A 40 -1.03 -5.35 -3.12
C ALA A 40 -1.95 -4.67 -4.16
N GLY A 41 -3.29 -4.84 -4.04
CA GLY A 41 -4.27 -4.21 -4.92
C GLY A 41 -4.62 -5.00 -6.18
N ALA A 42 -4.26 -6.28 -6.26
CA ALA A 42 -4.65 -7.11 -7.39
C ALA A 42 -6.17 -7.32 -7.45
N HIS A 43 -6.71 -7.43 -8.66
CA HIS A 43 -8.10 -7.88 -8.87
C HIS A 43 -8.27 -9.31 -8.35
N VAL A 44 -9.49 -9.63 -7.91
CA VAL A 44 -9.78 -10.92 -7.24
C VAL A 44 -9.40 -12.12 -8.10
N GLU A 45 -9.67 -12.06 -9.41
CA GLU A 45 -9.34 -13.13 -10.35
C GLU A 45 -7.82 -13.33 -10.49
N ASN A 46 -7.07 -12.21 -10.55
CA ASN A 46 -5.60 -12.25 -10.64
C ASN A 46 -4.98 -12.74 -9.33
N ALA A 47 -5.51 -12.27 -8.20
CA ALA A 47 -5.09 -12.74 -6.87
C ALA A 47 -5.36 -14.23 -6.69
N ALA A 48 -6.52 -14.72 -7.14
CA ALA A 48 -6.86 -16.14 -7.12
C ALA A 48 -5.90 -16.98 -7.98
N ALA A 49 -5.60 -16.51 -9.20
CA ALA A 49 -4.66 -17.17 -10.09
C ALA A 49 -3.25 -17.21 -9.49
N PHE A 50 -2.79 -16.11 -8.91
CA PHE A 50 -1.50 -16.03 -8.22
C PHE A 50 -1.41 -16.99 -7.03
N ALA A 51 -2.48 -17.07 -6.24
CA ALA A 51 -2.58 -17.94 -5.07
C ALA A 51 -2.84 -19.41 -5.40
N GLY A 52 -3.06 -19.75 -6.68
CA GLY A 52 -3.40 -21.12 -7.10
C GLY A 52 -4.77 -21.59 -6.62
N VAL A 53 -5.69 -20.66 -6.29
CA VAL A 53 -7.05 -20.97 -5.86
C VAL A 53 -8.07 -20.61 -6.94
N SER A 54 -9.28 -21.21 -6.85
CA SER A 54 -10.33 -20.83 -7.80
C SER A 54 -10.88 -19.42 -7.47
N PRO A 55 -11.35 -18.66 -8.48
CA PRO A 55 -12.02 -17.37 -8.24
C PRO A 55 -13.19 -17.48 -7.24
N ARG A 56 -13.96 -18.57 -7.33
CA ARG A 56 -15.04 -18.87 -6.37
C ARG A 56 -14.54 -18.96 -4.93
N THR A 57 -13.35 -19.56 -4.72
CA THR A 57 -12.72 -19.62 -3.39
C THR A 57 -12.31 -18.25 -2.90
N ALA A 58 -11.70 -17.43 -3.75
CA ALA A 58 -11.30 -16.07 -3.43
C ALA A 58 -12.49 -15.18 -3.06
N TYR A 59 -13.58 -15.23 -3.85
CA TYR A 59 -14.81 -14.50 -3.52
C TYR A 59 -15.45 -14.97 -2.22
N ARG A 60 -15.43 -16.27 -1.93
CA ARG A 60 -15.92 -16.81 -0.66
C ARG A 60 -15.08 -16.31 0.53
N ARG A 61 -13.76 -16.19 0.36
CA ARG A 61 -12.88 -15.61 1.39
C ARG A 61 -13.18 -14.13 1.62
N LEU A 62 -13.36 -13.36 0.56
CA LEU A 62 -13.74 -11.95 0.64
C LEU A 62 -15.16 -11.73 1.20
N ALA A 63 -16.03 -12.72 1.14
CA ALA A 63 -17.33 -12.67 1.79
C ALA A 63 -17.23 -12.79 3.32
N ASP A 64 -16.12 -13.36 3.84
CA ASP A 64 -15.83 -13.39 5.28
C ASP A 64 -15.46 -11.97 5.76
N PRO A 65 -16.24 -11.40 6.70
CA PRO A 65 -15.97 -10.07 7.21
C PRO A 65 -14.60 -9.93 7.90
N ALA A 66 -14.15 -10.97 8.60
CA ALA A 66 -12.87 -10.95 9.30
C ALA A 66 -11.70 -10.88 8.32
N PHE A 67 -11.72 -11.71 7.27
CA PHE A 67 -10.69 -11.70 6.21
C PHE A 67 -10.67 -10.37 5.46
N ARG A 68 -11.84 -9.83 5.08
CA ARG A 68 -11.95 -8.53 4.41
C ARG A 68 -11.39 -7.40 5.27
N GLN A 69 -11.69 -7.39 6.56
CA GLN A 69 -11.17 -6.39 7.49
C GLN A 69 -9.64 -6.48 7.62
N GLN A 70 -9.07 -7.68 7.65
CA GLN A 70 -7.62 -7.87 7.66
C GLN A 70 -6.96 -7.29 6.40
N VAL A 71 -7.51 -7.55 5.21
CA VAL A 71 -7.02 -6.98 3.95
C VAL A 71 -7.09 -5.45 3.97
N GLU A 72 -8.20 -4.86 4.39
CA GLU A 72 -8.34 -3.40 4.46
C GLU A 72 -7.39 -2.78 5.49
N SER A 73 -7.24 -3.37 6.68
CA SER A 73 -6.30 -2.89 7.69
C SER A 73 -4.85 -2.96 7.21
N ALA A 74 -4.46 -4.03 6.50
CA ALA A 74 -3.13 -4.14 5.92
C ALA A 74 -2.88 -3.09 4.82
N ARG A 75 -3.87 -2.82 3.96
CA ARG A 75 -3.81 -1.76 2.95
C ARG A 75 -3.68 -0.37 3.59
N GLU A 76 -4.41 -0.14 4.67
CA GLU A 76 -4.35 1.12 5.41
C GLU A 76 -2.98 1.33 6.04
N ALA A 77 -2.41 0.32 6.68
CA ALA A 77 -1.06 0.36 7.25
C ALA A 77 0.01 0.66 6.18
N ILE A 78 -0.11 0.10 4.98
CA ILE A 78 0.79 0.40 3.86
C ILE A 78 0.64 1.86 3.42
N ARG A 79 -0.59 2.37 3.27
CA ARG A 79 -0.84 3.78 2.91
C ARG A 79 -0.23 4.73 3.94
N ASP A 80 -0.45 4.45 5.22
CA ASP A 80 0.09 5.27 6.32
C ASP A 80 1.62 5.26 6.32
N SER A 81 2.23 4.10 6.10
CA SER A 81 3.69 3.99 5.97
C SER A 81 4.23 4.82 4.79
N ILE A 82 3.56 4.79 3.64
CA ILE A 82 3.94 5.59 2.47
C ILE A 82 3.79 7.08 2.76
N LEU A 83 2.67 7.49 3.37
CA LEU A 83 2.42 8.89 3.73
C LEU A 83 3.45 9.40 4.74
N THR A 84 3.81 8.61 5.74
CA THR A 84 4.86 8.95 6.71
C THR A 84 6.19 9.18 6.01
N ARG A 85 6.63 8.25 5.16
CA ARG A 85 7.88 8.38 4.40
C ARG A 85 7.89 9.59 3.45
N LEU A 86 6.75 9.87 2.81
CA LEU A 86 6.62 11.06 1.96
C LEU A 86 6.68 12.35 2.79
N SER A 87 6.09 12.37 3.98
CA SER A 87 6.14 13.53 4.89
C SER A 87 7.57 13.78 5.37
N GLU A 88 8.30 12.73 5.73
CA GLU A 88 9.72 12.83 6.10
C GLU A 88 10.57 13.39 4.94
N ALA A 89 10.41 12.82 3.74
CA ALA A 89 11.12 13.28 2.54
C ALA A 89 10.76 14.73 2.17
N ALA A 90 9.51 15.14 2.36
CA ALA A 90 9.08 16.53 2.17
C ALA A 90 9.74 17.48 3.19
N GLY A 91 9.86 17.04 4.45
CA GLY A 91 10.58 17.80 5.48
C GLY A 91 12.04 18.02 5.11
N ASP A 92 12.73 16.97 4.68
CA ASP A 92 14.11 17.06 4.20
C ASP A 92 14.26 18.00 2.99
N ALA A 93 13.32 17.91 2.04
CA ALA A 93 13.34 18.78 0.86
C ALA A 93 13.15 20.26 1.24
N VAL A 94 12.24 20.55 2.18
CA VAL A 94 12.05 21.92 2.70
C VAL A 94 13.32 22.42 3.40
N SER A 95 13.94 21.59 4.23
CA SER A 95 15.21 21.96 4.90
C SER A 95 16.31 22.31 3.91
N ARG A 96 16.48 21.51 2.85
CA ARG A 96 17.44 21.80 1.79
C ARG A 96 17.11 23.09 1.02
N LEU A 97 15.82 23.37 0.78
CA LEU A 97 15.42 24.63 0.15
C LEU A 97 15.75 25.83 1.04
N TRP A 98 15.60 25.72 2.37
CA TRP A 98 16.01 26.75 3.31
C TRP A 98 17.51 27.02 3.25
N GLU A 99 18.34 25.98 3.21
CA GLU A 99 19.80 26.12 3.04
C GLU A 99 20.15 26.84 1.72
N LEU A 100 19.39 26.59 0.64
CA LEU A 100 19.61 27.26 -0.65
C LEU A 100 19.14 28.72 -0.66
N VAL A 101 18.26 29.14 0.25
CA VAL A 101 17.89 30.56 0.40
C VAL A 101 19.07 31.37 0.95
N ASP A 102 19.97 30.77 1.71
CA ASP A 102 21.18 31.40 2.23
C ASP A 102 22.42 31.18 1.34
N ASN A 103 22.24 30.70 0.11
CA ASN A 103 23.33 30.45 -0.83
C ASN A 103 24.00 31.76 -1.28
N GLU A 104 25.29 31.72 -1.61
CA GLU A 104 26.05 32.90 -2.05
C GLU A 104 25.59 33.43 -3.43
N GLU A 105 24.98 32.59 -4.26
CA GLU A 105 24.51 32.99 -5.59
C GLU A 105 23.07 33.55 -5.54
N PRO A 106 22.85 34.83 -5.91
CA PRO A 106 21.52 35.46 -5.83
C PRO A 106 20.45 34.75 -6.71
N GLU A 107 20.85 34.14 -7.80
CA GLU A 107 19.92 33.40 -8.68
C GLU A 107 19.38 32.14 -7.98
N ILE A 108 20.24 31.43 -7.25
CA ILE A 108 19.86 30.21 -6.50
C ILE A 108 18.95 30.63 -5.32
N GLN A 109 19.30 31.68 -4.58
CA GLN A 109 18.47 32.25 -3.50
C GLN A 109 17.04 32.55 -4.00
N LEU A 110 16.94 33.33 -5.08
CA LEU A 110 15.64 33.74 -5.62
C LEU A 110 14.81 32.51 -6.08
N ARG A 111 15.45 31.55 -6.71
CA ARG A 111 14.78 30.34 -7.18
C ARG A 111 14.28 29.48 -6.01
N ALA A 112 15.07 29.29 -4.97
CA ALA A 112 14.70 28.54 -3.78
C ALA A 112 13.54 29.22 -3.03
N ALA A 113 13.63 30.53 -2.82
CA ALA A 113 12.58 31.32 -2.18
C ALA A 113 11.26 31.25 -2.96
N LYS A 114 11.31 31.32 -4.30
CA LYS A 114 10.13 31.18 -5.15
C LYS A 114 9.48 29.81 -5.00
N ILE A 115 10.26 28.71 -4.99
CA ILE A 115 9.74 27.35 -4.82
C ILE A 115 9.03 27.20 -3.48
N LEU A 116 9.60 27.75 -2.39
CA LEU A 116 8.99 27.71 -1.06
C LEU A 116 7.66 28.47 -1.05
N LEU A 117 7.60 29.66 -1.61
CA LEU A 117 6.37 30.46 -1.68
C LEU A 117 5.29 29.78 -2.53
N ASP A 118 5.64 29.28 -3.72
CA ASP A 118 4.72 28.58 -4.60
C ASP A 118 4.15 27.32 -3.93
N SER A 119 4.99 26.60 -3.17
CA SER A 119 4.59 25.42 -2.43
C SER A 119 3.64 25.76 -1.28
N LEU A 120 3.90 26.85 -0.56
CA LEU A 120 3.03 27.33 0.51
C LEU A 120 1.63 27.68 -0.01
N VAL A 121 1.55 28.40 -1.13
CA VAL A 121 0.27 28.76 -1.76
C VAL A 121 -0.51 27.51 -2.19
N LYS A 122 0.16 26.51 -2.75
CA LYS A 122 -0.48 25.24 -3.13
C LYS A 122 -1.02 24.48 -1.92
N VAL A 123 -0.24 24.37 -0.85
CA VAL A 123 -0.69 23.70 0.38
C VAL A 123 -1.90 24.41 0.98
N GLN A 124 -1.90 25.74 1.04
CA GLN A 124 -3.05 26.52 1.53
C GLN A 124 -4.30 26.33 0.67
N SER A 125 -4.15 26.13 -0.64
CA SER A 125 -5.29 25.90 -1.54
C SER A 125 -5.92 24.51 -1.38
N ILE A 126 -5.14 23.52 -0.89
CA ILE A 126 -5.59 22.14 -0.69
C ILE A 126 -6.20 21.94 0.70
N SER A 127 -5.71 22.70 1.70
CA SER A 127 -6.27 22.64 3.06
C SER A 127 -7.71 23.15 3.07
N PRO A 128 -8.68 22.36 3.56
CA PRO A 128 -10.02 22.90 3.79
C PRO A 128 -9.87 24.11 4.71
N LYS A 129 -10.52 25.21 4.34
CA LYS A 129 -10.46 26.50 5.07
C LYS A 129 -10.85 26.29 6.53
N THR A 130 -9.91 25.90 7.35
CA THR A 130 -10.02 26.05 8.78
C THR A 130 -9.81 27.54 9.03
N THR A 131 -10.92 28.27 9.07
CA THR A 131 -10.90 29.67 9.49
C THR A 131 -10.51 29.68 10.97
N THR A 132 -9.21 29.71 11.22
CA THR A 132 -8.70 30.06 12.55
C THR A 132 -8.99 31.53 12.74
N THR A 133 -10.16 31.83 13.29
CA THR A 133 -10.46 33.16 13.80
C THR A 133 -9.56 33.37 15.02
N VAL A 134 -8.40 33.94 14.81
CA VAL A 134 -7.57 34.44 15.90
C VAL A 134 -8.33 35.64 16.49
N ARG A 135 -9.06 35.35 17.56
CA ARG A 135 -9.73 36.41 18.35
C ARG A 135 -8.64 37.12 19.15
N TYR A 136 -8.23 38.28 18.71
CA TYR A 136 -7.41 39.17 19.53
C TYR A 136 -8.31 39.78 20.63
N GLU A 137 -8.18 39.28 21.84
CA GLU A 137 -8.71 39.96 23.00
C GLU A 137 -7.82 41.21 23.24
N VAL A 138 -8.31 42.38 22.84
CA VAL A 138 -7.73 43.63 23.24
C VAL A 138 -8.15 43.84 24.70
N GLU A 139 -7.23 43.58 25.63
CA GLU A 139 -7.39 44.03 27.02
C GLU A 139 -7.35 45.57 27.02
N GLN A 140 -8.53 46.17 27.15
CA GLN A 140 -8.66 47.56 27.48
C GLN A 140 -8.33 47.72 28.94
N THR A 141 -7.07 48.05 29.25
CA THR A 141 -6.72 48.58 30.57
C THR A 141 -7.28 49.99 30.69
N HIS A 142 -8.40 50.08 31.39
CA HIS A 142 -8.88 51.36 31.91
C HIS A 142 -7.91 51.80 33.00
N SER A 143 -7.16 52.88 32.74
CA SER A 143 -6.48 53.64 33.78
C SER A 143 -7.45 54.69 34.30
N GLU A 144 -7.76 54.62 35.60
CA GLU A 144 -8.24 55.73 36.39
C GLU A 144 -7.08 56.64 36.76
#